data_9f30b6c9c7212c9859c218bf25172852
#
_entry.id   9f30b6c9c7212c9859c218bf25172852
#
_cell.length_a   1.000
_cell.length_b   1.000
_cell.length_c   1.000
_cell.angle_alpha   90.00
_cell.angle_beta   90.00
_cell.angle_gamma   90.00
#
_symmetry.space_group_name_H-M   'P 1'
#
loop_
_entity.id
_entity.type
_entity.pdbx_description
1 polymer ?
#
loop_
_entity_poly.entity_id
_entity_poly.type
_entity_poly.pdbx_seq_one_letter_code
_entity_poly.pdbx_strand_id
1 'polypeptide(L)'
;ILDGTIKGNGTVVADTSFTMSAGETVRIRANYSPENASLDFGLVDSNEKFHYINVTTGSIDKTIEIPENGDYTLAIRNNSSKSVKVTGVVRY
;
A
#
# COMPACT_ATOMS: atom_id res chain seq x y z
N ILE A 1 7.03 -6.13 7.39
CA ILE A 1 6.19 -5.48 8.41
C ILE A 1 5.98 -4.03 8.04
N LEU A 2 4.74 -3.61 8.05
CA LEU A 2 4.34 -2.22 7.93
C LEU A 2 4.13 -1.67 9.32
N ASP A 3 4.81 -0.58 9.66
CA ASP A 3 4.59 0.10 10.95
C ASP A 3 5.08 1.53 10.81
N GLY A 4 4.17 2.47 10.86
CA GLY A 4 4.55 3.86 10.74
C GLY A 4 3.37 4.81 10.71
N THR A 5 3.72 6.09 10.67
CA THR A 5 2.75 7.18 10.61
C THR A 5 2.89 7.91 9.27
N ILE A 6 1.76 8.10 8.60
CA ILE A 6 1.70 8.82 7.33
C ILE A 6 1.03 10.15 7.59
N LYS A 7 1.73 11.24 7.35
CA LYS A 7 1.17 12.58 7.56
C LYS A 7 -0.01 12.84 6.63
N GLY A 8 -0.87 13.75 7.01
CA GLY A 8 -2.02 14.15 6.19
C GLY A 8 -1.60 14.54 4.79
N ASN A 9 -2.30 14.02 3.79
CA ASN A 9 -2.06 14.21 2.36
C ASN A 9 -0.68 13.74 1.88
N GLY A 10 0.01 12.94 2.71
CA GLY A 10 1.32 12.39 2.38
C GLY A 10 1.26 11.01 1.76
N THR A 11 2.36 10.63 1.14
CA THR A 11 2.57 9.29 0.58
C THR A 11 3.86 8.72 1.12
N VAL A 12 3.83 7.47 1.55
CA VAL A 12 5.00 6.72 1.98
C VAL A 12 5.29 5.64 0.95
N VAL A 13 6.53 5.58 0.50
CA VAL A 13 7.00 4.57 -0.44
C VAL A 13 8.09 3.77 0.25
N ALA A 14 8.03 2.44 0.15
CA ALA A 14 9.03 1.58 0.77
C ALA A 14 10.42 1.82 0.18
N ASP A 15 11.45 1.53 0.98
CA ASP A 15 12.85 1.76 0.58
C ASP A 15 13.35 0.77 -0.45
N THR A 16 12.73 -0.41 -0.52
CA THR A 16 13.18 -1.48 -1.41
C THR A 16 12.05 -1.89 -2.35
N SER A 17 12.43 -2.19 -3.59
CA SER A 17 11.53 -2.80 -4.56
C SER A 17 11.76 -4.31 -4.60
N PHE A 18 10.82 -5.02 -5.22
CA PHE A 18 10.92 -6.46 -5.40
C PHE A 18 10.49 -6.82 -6.81
N THR A 19 11.12 -7.85 -7.38
CA THR A 19 10.83 -8.32 -8.73
C THR A 19 9.73 -9.35 -8.71
N MET A 20 8.70 -9.16 -9.52
CA MET A 20 7.55 -10.05 -9.62
C MET A 20 7.27 -10.41 -11.07
N SER A 21 6.67 -11.57 -11.26
CA SER A 21 6.20 -12.03 -12.56
C SER A 21 4.70 -11.87 -12.67
N ALA A 22 4.21 -11.64 -13.88
CA ALA A 22 2.78 -11.56 -14.15
C ALA A 22 2.05 -12.79 -13.61
N GLY A 23 0.91 -12.58 -12.96
CA GLY A 23 0.13 -13.64 -12.34
C GLY A 23 0.51 -13.98 -10.90
N GLU A 24 1.68 -13.56 -10.43
CA GLU A 24 2.01 -13.67 -9.02
C GLU A 24 1.17 -12.71 -8.20
N THR A 25 1.10 -12.92 -6.89
CA THR A 25 0.22 -12.14 -6.02
C THR A 25 0.98 -11.51 -4.86
N VAL A 26 0.48 -10.36 -4.41
CA VAL A 26 0.93 -9.67 -3.21
C VAL A 26 -0.27 -9.51 -2.30
N ARG A 27 -0.18 -10.00 -1.07
CA ARG A 27 -1.23 -9.86 -0.07
C ARG A 27 -0.86 -8.76 0.90
N ILE A 28 -1.78 -7.81 1.10
CA ILE A 28 -1.62 -6.70 2.05
C ILE A 28 -2.66 -6.86 3.14
N ARG A 29 -2.20 -6.93 4.39
CA ARG A 29 -3.06 -6.99 5.57
C ARG A 29 -2.60 -5.91 6.53
N ALA A 30 -3.48 -4.97 6.84
CA ALA A 30 -3.14 -3.85 7.71
C ALA A 30 -4.36 -3.31 8.44
N ASN A 31 -4.08 -2.67 9.58
CA ASN A 31 -5.04 -1.88 10.32
C ASN A 31 -4.48 -0.47 10.45
N TYR A 32 -5.36 0.51 10.53
CA TYR A 32 -4.92 1.88 10.69
C TYR A 32 -5.90 2.69 11.53
N SER A 33 -5.42 3.80 12.07
CA SER A 33 -6.24 4.74 12.82
C SER A 33 -5.83 6.19 12.49
N PRO A 34 -6.79 7.12 12.41
CA PRO A 34 -8.23 6.92 12.63
C PRO A 34 -8.87 6.05 11.53
N GLU A 35 -9.80 5.21 11.92
CA GLU A 35 -10.34 4.19 11.01
C GLU A 35 -11.17 4.73 9.86
N ASN A 36 -11.65 5.97 9.96
CA ASN A 36 -12.43 6.60 8.89
C ASN A 36 -11.56 7.36 7.88
N ALA A 37 -10.26 7.35 8.05
CA ALA A 37 -9.36 7.96 7.07
C ALA A 37 -9.42 7.22 5.73
N SER A 38 -9.18 7.94 4.64
CA SER A 38 -9.08 7.36 3.31
C SER A 38 -7.62 7.10 2.98
N LEU A 39 -7.26 5.85 2.82
CA LEU A 39 -5.92 5.43 2.42
C LEU A 39 -5.97 4.65 1.11
N ASP A 40 -4.95 4.85 0.28
CA ASP A 40 -4.72 4.04 -0.90
C ASP A 40 -3.52 3.13 -0.63
N PHE A 41 -3.74 1.82 -0.70
CA PHE A 41 -2.70 0.81 -0.52
C PHE A 41 -2.38 0.19 -1.88
N GLY A 42 -1.12 0.10 -2.23
CA GLY A 42 -0.79 -0.55 -3.49
C GLY A 42 0.68 -0.62 -3.81
N LEU A 43 0.95 -0.77 -5.10
CA LEU A 43 2.27 -1.00 -5.64
C LEU A 43 2.55 0.01 -6.74
N VAL A 44 3.76 0.55 -6.74
CA VAL A 44 4.26 1.42 -7.81
C VAL A 44 5.08 0.56 -8.75
N ASP A 45 4.75 0.56 -10.03
CA ASP A 45 5.49 -0.20 -11.03
C ASP A 45 6.75 0.54 -11.51
N SER A 46 7.51 -0.08 -12.42
CA SER A 46 8.75 0.50 -12.94
C SER A 46 8.52 1.72 -13.83
N ASN A 47 7.29 1.98 -14.25
CA ASN A 47 6.88 3.18 -14.98
C ASN A 47 6.32 4.25 -14.05
N GLU A 48 6.48 4.08 -12.73
CA GLU A 48 6.00 4.99 -11.70
C GLU A 48 4.47 5.09 -11.63
N LYS A 49 3.77 4.10 -12.15
CA LYS A 49 2.32 4.04 -12.04
C LYS A 49 1.93 3.37 -10.73
N PHE A 50 1.03 4.01 -9.99
CA PHE A 50 0.53 3.51 -8.72
C PHE A 50 -0.75 2.69 -8.94
N HIS A 51 -0.64 1.38 -8.71
CA HIS A 51 -1.77 0.44 -8.75
C HIS A 51 -2.27 0.28 -7.32
N TYR A 52 -3.43 0.83 -6.99
CA TYR A 52 -3.87 0.91 -5.61
C TYR A 52 -5.33 0.50 -5.41
N ILE A 53 -5.63 0.19 -4.16
CA ILE A 53 -6.98 -0.05 -3.65
C ILE A 53 -7.26 1.02 -2.60
N ASN A 54 -8.36 1.74 -2.74
CA ASN A 54 -8.79 2.73 -1.76
C ASN A 54 -9.55 2.05 -0.62
N VAL A 55 -9.23 2.43 0.61
CA VAL A 55 -9.81 1.87 1.83
C VAL A 55 -10.25 3.01 2.74
N THR A 56 -11.46 2.89 3.30
CA THR A 56 -12.04 3.90 4.19
C THR A 56 -12.60 3.29 5.48
N THR A 57 -12.22 2.05 5.81
CA THR A 57 -12.82 1.30 6.90
C THR A 57 -11.89 1.02 8.09
N GLY A 58 -10.62 1.42 8.00
CA GLY A 58 -9.66 1.19 9.08
C GLY A 58 -8.87 -0.10 8.95
N SER A 59 -9.20 -0.95 7.98
CA SER A 59 -8.45 -2.19 7.76
C SER A 59 -8.49 -2.61 6.29
N ILE A 60 -7.48 -3.34 5.88
CA ILE A 60 -7.39 -3.94 4.56
C ILE A 60 -6.90 -5.39 4.69
N ASP A 61 -7.48 -6.27 3.90
CA ASP A 61 -6.97 -7.61 3.63
C ASP A 61 -7.27 -7.92 2.17
N LYS A 62 -6.31 -7.63 1.31
CA LYS A 62 -6.48 -7.77 -0.14
C LYS A 62 -5.26 -8.43 -0.75
N THR A 63 -5.53 -9.19 -1.80
CA THR A 63 -4.52 -9.81 -2.64
C THR A 63 -4.54 -9.11 -3.99
N ILE A 64 -3.39 -8.60 -4.39
CA ILE A 64 -3.20 -7.90 -5.67
C ILE A 64 -2.49 -8.86 -6.62
N GLU A 65 -3.07 -9.07 -7.79
CA GLU A 65 -2.43 -9.84 -8.85
C GLU A 65 -1.52 -8.93 -9.67
N ILE A 66 -0.29 -9.37 -9.89
CA ILE A 66 0.70 -8.62 -10.66
C ILE A 66 0.35 -8.68 -12.15
N PRO A 67 0.15 -7.53 -12.80
CA PRO A 67 -0.28 -7.50 -14.21
C PRO A 67 0.83 -7.80 -15.21
N GLU A 68 2.07 -7.45 -14.90
CA GLU A 68 3.21 -7.58 -15.79
C GLU A 68 4.48 -7.91 -15.00
N ASN A 69 5.44 -8.58 -15.65
CA ASN A 69 6.76 -8.77 -15.07
C ASN A 69 7.40 -7.41 -14.82
N GLY A 70 8.07 -7.23 -13.69
CA GLY A 70 8.78 -6.02 -13.39
C GLY A 70 9.09 -5.85 -11.91
N ASP A 71 9.65 -4.69 -11.60
CA ASP A 71 9.94 -4.31 -10.22
C ASP A 71 8.78 -3.46 -9.68
N TYR A 72 8.40 -3.77 -8.44
CA TYR A 72 7.30 -3.10 -7.77
C TYR A 72 7.76 -2.61 -6.41
N THR A 73 7.18 -1.50 -5.96
CA THR A 73 7.48 -0.90 -4.66
C THR A 73 6.16 -0.66 -3.93
N LEU A 74 6.10 -1.08 -2.68
CA LEU A 74 4.92 -0.82 -1.86
C LEU A 74 4.78 0.67 -1.58
N ALA A 75 3.56 1.19 -1.69
CA ALA A 75 3.24 2.57 -1.34
C ALA A 75 1.88 2.67 -0.68
N ILE A 76 1.75 3.66 0.21
CA ILE A 76 0.51 3.98 0.89
C ILE A 76 0.32 5.50 0.83
N ARG A 77 -0.82 5.94 0.31
CA ARG A 77 -1.16 7.36 0.21
C ARG A 77 -2.28 7.69 1.17
N ASN A 78 -2.07 8.71 2.00
CA ASN A 78 -3.07 9.20 2.92
C ASN A 78 -3.83 10.37 2.27
N ASN A 79 -5.09 10.14 1.95
CA ASN A 79 -5.96 11.14 1.32
C ASN A 79 -6.70 12.01 2.33
N SER A 80 -6.46 11.80 3.62
CA SER A 80 -7.08 12.61 4.67
C SER A 80 -6.14 13.73 5.12
N SER A 81 -6.69 14.71 5.81
CA SER A 81 -5.91 15.85 6.30
C SER A 81 -5.16 15.55 7.60
N LYS A 82 -5.46 14.45 8.27
CA LYS A 82 -4.85 14.05 9.54
C LYS A 82 -3.81 12.96 9.34
N SER A 83 -2.84 12.91 10.23
CA SER A 83 -1.88 11.79 10.27
C SER A 83 -2.60 10.48 10.55
N VAL A 84 -2.15 9.41 9.92
CA VAL A 84 -2.71 8.07 10.07
C VAL A 84 -1.60 7.11 10.49
N LYS A 85 -1.86 6.35 11.55
CA LYS A 85 -0.95 5.30 11.98
C LYS A 85 -1.37 3.98 11.36
N VAL A 86 -0.41 3.30 10.72
CA VAL A 86 -0.65 2.03 10.01
C VAL A 86 0.23 0.93 10.58
N THR A 87 -0.35 -0.24 10.81
CA THR A 87 0.41 -1.45 11.17
C THR A 87 -0.11 -2.62 10.37
N GLY A 88 0.79 -3.49 9.92
CA GLY A 88 0.38 -4.65 9.15
C GLY A 88 1.54 -5.43 8.55
N VAL A 89 1.22 -6.29 7.61
CA VAL A 89 2.19 -7.14 6.92
C VAL A 89 1.86 -7.20 5.43
N VAL A 90 2.90 -7.37 4.63
CA VAL A 90 2.82 -7.59 3.18
C VAL A 90 3.52 -8.89 2.87
N ARG A 91 2.87 -9.76 2.11
CA ARG A 91 3.42 -11.05 1.71
C ARG A 91 3.42 -11.18 0.19
N TYR A 92 4.52 -11.67 -0.34
CA TYR A 92 4.70 -11.90 -1.77
C TYR A 92 5.60 -13.08 -2.06
#